data_c96b357975f430ee7dfd0386a20214a9
#
_entry.id   c96b357975f430ee7dfd0386a20214a9
#
_cell.length_a   1.000
_cell.length_b   1.000
_cell.length_c   1.000
_cell.angle_alpha   90.00
_cell.angle_beta   90.00
_cell.angle_gamma   90.00
#
_symmetry.space_group_name_H-M   'P 1'
#
loop_
_entity.id
_entity.type
_entity.pdbx_description
1 polymer ?
#
loop_
_entity_poly.entity_id
_entity_poly.type
_entity_poly.pdbx_seq_one_letter_code
_entity_poly.pdbx_strand_id
1 'polypeptide(L)' 'MNRRDRLLHQVHLQRFFVTLTSGETFDGLLADADDHTVKLVGAFAVDEKNRQSIDGDLYLPREKIAYLQNPEGRP' A
#
# COMPACT_ATOMS: atom_id res chain seq x y z
N MET A 1 23.68 -5.38 1.53
CA MET A 1 22.32 -4.84 1.25
C MET A 1 22.46 -3.55 0.47
N ASN A 2 21.76 -3.42 -0.62
CA ASN A 2 21.84 -2.21 -1.41
C ASN A 2 20.87 -1.15 -0.84
N ARG A 3 20.96 0.06 -1.39
CA ARG A 3 20.16 1.20 -0.92
C ARG A 3 18.67 0.96 -1.01
N ARG A 4 18.24 0.33 -2.09
CA ARG A 4 16.83 0.04 -2.32
C ARG A 4 16.28 -0.89 -1.25
N ASP A 5 17.03 -1.91 -0.90
CA ASP A 5 16.61 -2.88 0.11
C ASP A 5 16.44 -2.21 1.47
N ARG A 6 17.30 -1.25 1.79
CA ARG A 6 17.18 -0.53 3.05
C ARG A 6 15.93 0.32 3.11
N LEU A 7 15.58 0.95 2.01
CA LEU A 7 14.36 1.76 1.96
C LEU A 7 13.12 0.88 2.10
N LEU A 8 13.08 -0.25 1.42
CA LEU A 8 11.99 -1.18 1.54
C LEU A 8 11.86 -1.69 2.97
N HIS A 9 12.99 -1.99 3.59
CA HIS A 9 12.97 -2.47 4.95
C HIS A 9 12.41 -1.42 5.92
N GLN A 10 12.74 -0.15 5.71
CA GLN A 10 12.29 0.93 6.56
C GLN A 10 10.78 1.15 6.50
N VAL A 11 10.16 0.92 5.35
CA VAL A 11 8.72 1.10 5.20
C VAL A 11 7.93 -0.20 5.35
N HIS A 12 8.66 -1.28 5.60
CA HIS A 12 8.06 -2.61 5.69
C HIS A 12 7.09 -2.67 6.85
N LEU A 13 5.95 -3.28 6.63
CA LEU A 13 4.92 -3.50 7.63
C LEU A 13 4.27 -2.22 8.17
N GLN A 14 4.52 -1.10 7.53
CA GLN A 14 3.80 0.12 7.85
C GLN A 14 2.47 0.12 7.10
N ARG A 15 1.49 0.72 7.74
CA ARG A 15 0.15 0.80 7.19
C ARG A 15 0.03 1.98 6.25
N PHE A 16 -0.62 1.73 5.11
CA PHE A 16 -0.85 2.78 4.13
C PHE A 16 -2.26 2.74 3.61
N PHE A 17 -2.79 3.92 3.30
CA PHE A 17 -3.93 4.05 2.41
C PHE A 17 -3.37 4.31 1.02
N VAL A 18 -3.79 3.52 0.07
CA VAL A 18 -3.32 3.61 -1.32
C VAL A 18 -4.51 3.97 -2.18
N THR A 19 -4.44 5.14 -2.80
CA THR A 19 -5.50 5.60 -3.68
C THR A 19 -5.05 5.48 -5.13
N LEU A 20 -5.86 4.80 -5.92
CA LEU A 20 -5.57 4.60 -7.34
C LEU A 20 -6.09 5.76 -8.15
N THR A 21 -5.58 5.88 -9.37
CA THR A 21 -6.02 6.94 -10.28
C THR A 21 -7.51 6.81 -10.63
N SER A 22 -8.06 5.62 -10.49
CA SER A 22 -9.51 5.40 -10.68
C SER A 22 -10.36 5.89 -9.52
N GLY A 23 -9.72 6.26 -8.41
CA GLY A 23 -10.43 6.70 -7.21
C GLY A 23 -10.61 5.63 -6.14
N GLU A 24 -10.30 4.38 -6.47
CA GLU A 24 -10.39 3.32 -5.47
C GLU A 24 -9.32 3.49 -4.41
N THR A 25 -9.68 3.17 -3.17
CA THR A 25 -8.75 3.26 -2.04
C THR A 25 -8.65 1.93 -1.34
N PHE A 26 -7.43 1.57 -0.98
CA PHE A 26 -7.14 0.36 -0.22
C PHE A 26 -6.33 0.72 1.01
N ASP A 27 -6.54 -0.07 2.05
CA ASP A 27 -5.86 0.09 3.33
C ASP A 27 -5.15 -1.23 3.61
N GLY A 28 -3.88 -1.18 3.91
CA GLY A 28 -3.16 -2.41 4.21
C GLY A 28 -1.73 -2.17 4.67
N LEU A 29 -1.08 -3.24 5.04
CA LEU A 29 0.32 -3.20 5.45
C LEU A 29 1.19 -3.34 4.20
N LEU A 30 2.12 -2.43 4.04
CA LEU A 30 3.06 -2.48 2.93
C LEU A 30 4.06 -3.59 3.20
N ALA A 31 4.01 -4.64 2.42
CA ALA A 31 4.89 -5.79 2.58
C ALA A 31 6.08 -5.73 1.64
N ASP A 32 5.90 -5.14 0.46
CA ASP A 32 6.97 -5.06 -0.52
C ASP A 32 6.61 -4.01 -1.58
N ALA A 33 7.61 -3.49 -2.23
CA ALA A 33 7.41 -2.56 -3.33
C ALA A 33 8.65 -2.55 -4.22
N ASP A 34 8.42 -2.46 -5.52
CA ASP A 34 9.50 -2.30 -6.47
C ASP A 34 9.11 -1.22 -7.49
N ASP A 35 9.79 -1.15 -8.62
CA ASP A 35 9.55 -0.11 -9.60
C ASP A 35 8.18 -0.24 -10.27
N HIS A 36 7.57 -1.39 -10.21
CA HIS A 36 6.34 -1.68 -10.96
C HIS A 36 5.14 -2.01 -10.10
N THR A 37 5.37 -2.50 -8.88
CA THR A 37 4.30 -3.09 -8.09
C THR A 37 4.46 -2.76 -6.62
N VAL A 38 3.31 -2.56 -5.96
CA VAL A 38 3.24 -2.45 -4.50
C VAL A 38 2.42 -3.63 -4.00
N LYS A 39 2.91 -4.30 -2.97
CA LYS A 39 2.24 -5.43 -2.35
C LYS A 39 1.74 -5.03 -0.97
N LEU A 40 0.43 -5.19 -0.77
CA LEU A 40 -0.19 -4.99 0.54
C LEU A 40 -0.65 -6.32 1.08
N VAL A 41 -0.53 -6.50 2.39
CA VAL A 41 -1.07 -7.67 3.08
C VAL A 41 -2.09 -7.20 4.11
N GLY A 42 -3.04 -8.06 4.43
CA GLY A 42 -4.11 -7.70 5.34
C GLY A 42 -4.89 -6.51 4.84
N ALA A 43 -5.16 -6.46 3.54
CA ALA A 43 -5.71 -5.27 2.92
C ALA A 43 -7.23 -5.24 2.96
N PHE A 44 -7.76 -4.02 2.90
CA PHE A 44 -9.19 -3.77 2.82
C PHE A 44 -9.46 -2.81 1.68
N ALA A 45 -10.53 -3.05 0.95
CA ALA A 45 -11.07 -2.06 0.04
C ALA A 45 -11.93 -1.10 0.87
N VAL A 46 -11.70 0.19 0.72
CA VAL A 46 -12.32 1.21 1.58
C VAL A 46 -13.09 2.19 0.71
N ASP A 47 -14.35 2.44 1.06
CA ASP A 47 -15.10 3.53 0.46
C ASP A 47 -15.80 4.32 1.57
N GLU A 48 -16.66 5.26 1.21
CA GLU A 48 -17.26 6.15 2.19
C GLU A 48 -18.09 5.42 3.25
N LYS A 49 -18.64 4.28 2.91
CA LYS A 49 -19.57 3.58 3.79
C LYS A 49 -19.11 2.20 4.20
N ASN A 50 -18.18 1.62 3.46
CA ASN A 50 -17.84 0.22 3.64
C ASN A 50 -16.35 0.01 3.71
N ARG A 51 -16.00 -1.04 4.42
CA ARG A 51 -14.63 -1.51 4.52
C ARG A 51 -14.70 -3.02 4.34
N GLN A 52 -14.15 -3.51 3.25
CA GLN A 52 -14.26 -4.92 2.89
C GLN A 52 -12.88 -5.56 2.83
N SER A 53 -12.70 -6.63 3.59
CA SER A 53 -11.41 -7.31 3.60
C SER A 53 -11.15 -8.01 2.26
N ILE A 54 -9.88 -8.04 1.90
CA ILE A 54 -9.42 -8.69 0.68
C ILE A 54 -8.66 -9.92 1.09
N ASP A 55 -9.09 -11.07 0.58
CA ASP A 55 -8.41 -12.32 0.87
C ASP A 55 -7.08 -12.37 0.16
N GLY A 56 -6.05 -12.79 0.88
CA GLY A 56 -4.73 -12.95 0.32
C GLY A 56 -4.00 -11.62 0.16
N ASP A 57 -2.96 -11.65 -0.63
CA ASP A 57 -2.13 -10.47 -0.87
C ASP A 57 -2.70 -9.64 -2.00
N LEU A 58 -2.55 -8.34 -1.89
CA LEU A 58 -3.02 -7.41 -2.91
C LEU A 58 -1.82 -6.79 -3.61
N TYR A 59 -1.78 -6.96 -4.93
CA TYR A 59 -0.72 -6.39 -5.75
C TYR A 59 -1.28 -5.26 -6.59
N LEU A 60 -0.69 -4.08 -6.47
CA LEU A 60 -1.16 -2.89 -7.17
C LEU A 60 -0.06 -2.38 -8.10
N PRO A 61 -0.39 -2.14 -9.39
CA PRO A 61 0.58 -1.55 -10.31
C PRO A 61 0.90 -0.13 -9.88
N ARG A 62 2.17 0.21 -9.77
CA ARG A 62 2.56 1.55 -9.32
C ARG A 62 2.04 2.64 -10.25
N GLU A 63 1.97 2.37 -11.53
CA GLU A 63 1.49 3.38 -12.48
C GLU A 63 0.02 3.75 -12.27
N LYS A 64 -0.73 2.91 -11.57
CA LYS A 64 -2.13 3.17 -11.26
C LYS A 64 -2.32 3.83 -9.90
N ILE A 65 -1.27 4.03 -9.16
CA ILE A 65 -1.33 4.63 -7.83
C ILE A 65 -1.23 6.15 -7.96
N ALA A 66 -2.26 6.84 -7.50
CA ALA A 66 -2.23 8.30 -7.46
C ALA A 66 -1.38 8.78 -6.31
N TYR A 67 -1.59 8.21 -5.13
CA TYR A 67 -0.77 8.57 -3.97
C TYR A 67 -0.92 7.53 -2.87
N LEU A 68 0.06 7.56 -1.95
CA LEU A 68 0.11 6.74 -0.75
C LEU A 68 0.02 7.66 0.46
N GLN A 69 -0.75 7.25 1.47
CA GLN A 69 -0.82 7.99 2.72
C GLN A 69 -0.50 7.06 3.87
N ASN A 70 0.39 7.47 4.74
CA ASN A 70 0.70 6.73 5.96
C ASN A 70 0.04 7.47 7.13
N PRO A 71 -1.18 7.09 7.53
CA PRO A 71 -1.92 7.86 8.53
C PRO A 71 -1.28 7.84 9.89
N GLU A 72 -0.43 6.86 10.15
CA GLU A 72 0.26 6.75 11.44
C GLU A 72 1.70 7.23 11.38
N GLY A 73 2.12 7.68 10.19
CA GLY A 73 3.48 8.14 10.01
C GLY A 73 3.74 9.43 10.74
N ARG A 74 4.93 9.52 11.33
CA ARG A 74 5.39 10.73 11.99
C ARG A 74 6.76 11.08 11.46
N PRO A 75 7.02 12.36 11.24
CA PRO A 75 8.37 12.76 10.87
C PRO A 75 9.34 12.46 12.00
#